data_c54099014bd5b59c12c1467033c934d7
#
_entry.id   c54099014bd5b59c12c1467033c934d7
#
_cell.length_a   1.000
_cell.length_b   1.000
_cell.length_c   1.000
_cell.angle_alpha   90.00
_cell.angle_beta   90.00
_cell.angle_gamma   90.00
#
_symmetry.space_group_name_H-M   'P 1'
#
loop_
_entity.id
_entity.type
_entity.pdbx_description
1 polymer ?
#
loop_
_entity_poly.entity_id
_entity_poly.type
_entity_poly.pdbx_seq_one_letter_code
_entity_poly.pdbx_strand_id
1 'polypeptide(L)'
;MKFQIPNSKSKVVIIVTRKIFLSVIILFFLYFFIRDLNPSGARDIKYDFCRPSPYVSELSPLGRVLAIEKTEDFCYQRMVIDPVYVDVRLPQSYDAVTVSAVYKKPRSQTLSLGVRASLYEWQWKMETLISAVHNDWQTQEVHFDITALPLERRRIRFIISSPGLGDSGKEIEFRELTFKFNKQPFNLGMVKRWLKSFVR
;
A
#
# COMPACT_ATOMS: atom_id res chain seq x y z
N MET A 1 61.80 -17.52 -17.42
CA MET A 1 60.54 -16.80 -17.65
C MET A 1 60.79 -15.32 -17.74
N LYS A 2 60.63 -14.68 -18.92
CA LYS A 2 60.78 -13.21 -19.05
C LYS A 2 59.46 -12.52 -18.69
N PHE A 3 59.43 -11.83 -17.57
CA PHE A 3 58.31 -10.94 -17.25
C PHE A 3 58.31 -9.75 -18.22
N GLN A 4 57.36 -9.71 -19.14
CA GLN A 4 57.13 -8.53 -19.98
C GLN A 4 56.52 -7.42 -19.11
N ILE A 5 57.21 -6.33 -18.96
CA ILE A 5 56.73 -5.12 -18.30
C ILE A 5 55.64 -4.51 -19.21
N PRO A 6 54.37 -4.34 -18.76
CA PRO A 6 53.32 -3.82 -19.60
C PRO A 6 53.66 -2.39 -20.05
N ASN A 7 53.49 -2.14 -21.35
CA ASN A 7 53.73 -0.87 -22.01
C ASN A 7 52.90 0.25 -21.35
N SER A 8 53.43 1.46 -21.24
CA SER A 8 52.79 2.62 -20.61
C SER A 8 51.33 2.86 -21.07
N LYS A 9 51.07 2.66 -22.36
CA LYS A 9 49.71 2.75 -22.95
C LYS A 9 48.73 1.72 -22.36
N SER A 10 49.16 0.51 -22.07
CA SER A 10 48.27 -0.52 -21.46
C SER A 10 47.91 -0.20 -20.02
N LYS A 11 48.79 0.43 -19.26
CA LYS A 11 48.51 0.88 -17.89
C LYS A 11 47.46 1.98 -17.86
N VAL A 12 47.49 2.93 -18.79
CA VAL A 12 46.49 3.99 -18.90
C VAL A 12 45.10 3.43 -19.26
N VAL A 13 45.03 2.51 -20.21
CA VAL A 13 43.76 1.83 -20.60
C VAL A 13 43.16 1.10 -19.40
N ILE A 14 43.94 0.34 -18.65
CA ILE A 14 43.45 -0.39 -17.46
C ILE A 14 42.89 0.56 -16.41
N ILE A 15 43.56 1.68 -16.15
CA ILE A 15 43.10 2.68 -15.15
C ILE A 15 41.76 3.32 -15.60
N VAL A 16 41.66 3.69 -16.88
CA VAL A 16 40.44 4.30 -17.42
C VAL A 16 39.27 3.32 -17.37
N THR A 17 39.50 2.07 -17.80
CA THR A 17 38.47 1.03 -17.77
C THR A 17 37.97 0.77 -16.34
N ARG A 18 38.89 0.71 -15.36
CA ARG A 18 38.54 0.52 -13.94
C ARG A 18 37.73 1.68 -13.39
N LYS A 19 38.05 2.94 -13.74
CA LYS A 19 37.26 4.12 -13.34
C LYS A 19 35.86 4.12 -13.93
N ILE A 20 35.72 3.79 -15.25
CA ILE A 20 34.45 3.70 -15.91
C ILE A 20 33.59 2.61 -15.24
N PHE A 21 34.13 1.43 -15.00
CA PHE A 21 33.43 0.32 -14.35
C PHE A 21 32.95 0.70 -12.94
N LEU A 22 33.80 1.37 -12.16
CA LEU A 22 33.42 1.84 -10.82
C LEU A 22 32.31 2.89 -10.88
N SER A 23 32.35 3.81 -11.84
CA SER A 23 31.31 4.82 -12.04
C SER A 23 29.99 4.19 -12.43
N VAL A 24 29.98 3.18 -13.28
CA VAL A 24 28.76 2.44 -13.66
C VAL A 24 28.15 1.75 -12.42
N ILE A 25 28.96 1.11 -11.59
CA ILE A 25 28.50 0.48 -10.34
C ILE A 25 27.86 1.52 -9.40
N ILE A 26 28.53 2.66 -9.20
CA ILE A 26 28.03 3.73 -8.34
C ILE A 26 26.68 4.27 -8.87
N LEU A 27 26.58 4.53 -10.18
CA LEU A 27 25.34 4.99 -10.82
C LEU A 27 24.21 3.96 -10.70
N PHE A 28 24.54 2.66 -10.82
CA PHE A 28 23.58 1.58 -10.62
C PHE A 28 23.03 1.56 -9.19
N PHE A 29 23.87 1.61 -8.18
CA PHE A 29 23.42 1.70 -6.79
C PHE A 29 22.66 2.99 -6.50
N LEU A 30 23.10 4.12 -7.04
CA LEU A 30 22.43 5.41 -6.89
C LEU A 30 21.02 5.37 -7.52
N TYR A 31 20.87 4.74 -8.70
CA TYR A 31 19.58 4.55 -9.34
C TYR A 31 18.62 3.73 -8.47
N PHE A 32 19.05 2.58 -7.93
CA PHE A 32 18.22 1.78 -7.04
C PHE A 32 17.89 2.52 -5.74
N PHE A 33 18.86 3.22 -5.17
CA PHE A 33 18.66 4.02 -3.98
C PHE A 33 17.60 5.12 -4.20
N ILE A 34 17.69 5.86 -5.31
CA ILE A 34 16.70 6.90 -5.66
C ILE A 34 15.32 6.29 -5.94
N ARG A 35 15.29 5.15 -6.63
CA ARG A 35 14.04 4.44 -6.93
C ARG A 35 13.34 3.97 -5.67
N ASP A 36 14.07 3.44 -4.68
CA ASP A 36 13.51 2.96 -3.42
C ASP A 36 13.14 4.10 -2.45
N LEU A 37 13.75 5.28 -2.61
CA LEU A 37 13.41 6.45 -1.79
C LEU A 37 12.03 7.02 -2.09
N ASN A 38 11.44 6.72 -3.26
CA ASN A 38 10.19 7.31 -3.73
C ASN A 38 10.12 8.83 -3.41
N PRO A 39 10.77 9.68 -4.19
CA PRO A 39 10.90 11.11 -3.85
C PRO A 39 9.56 11.85 -3.76
N SER A 40 8.51 11.34 -4.40
CA SER A 40 7.15 11.91 -4.29
C SER A 40 6.52 11.65 -2.93
N GLY A 41 6.98 10.63 -2.19
CA GLY A 41 6.38 10.24 -0.91
C GLY A 41 4.93 9.74 -1.00
N ALA A 42 4.36 9.64 -2.19
CA ALA A 42 2.97 9.24 -2.41
C ALA A 42 2.87 7.99 -3.28
N ARG A 43 1.87 7.17 -3.03
CA ARG A 43 1.52 6.03 -3.87
C ARG A 43 0.04 5.74 -3.82
N ASP A 44 -0.58 5.68 -4.98
CA ASP A 44 -1.98 5.30 -5.14
C ASP A 44 -2.07 3.85 -5.61
N ILE A 45 -2.90 3.07 -4.92
CA ILE A 45 -3.21 1.69 -5.26
C ILE A 45 -4.72 1.58 -5.39
N LYS A 46 -5.18 1.32 -6.60
CA LYS A 46 -6.60 1.18 -6.94
C LYS A 46 -6.94 -0.28 -7.15
N TYR A 47 -8.08 -0.71 -6.61
CA TYR A 47 -8.67 -2.03 -6.79
C TYR A 47 -10.13 -1.89 -7.23
N ASP A 48 -10.41 -2.23 -8.48
CA ASP A 48 -11.69 -2.08 -9.17
C ASP A 48 -12.49 -3.38 -9.29
N PHE A 49 -12.07 -4.44 -8.66
CA PHE A 49 -12.63 -5.79 -8.70
C PHE A 49 -12.64 -6.46 -10.08
N CYS A 50 -12.44 -5.73 -11.17
CA CYS A 50 -12.45 -6.32 -12.53
C CYS A 50 -11.20 -7.15 -12.83
N ARG A 51 -10.10 -6.85 -12.14
CA ARG A 51 -8.79 -7.49 -12.38
C ARG A 51 -8.09 -7.79 -11.07
N PRO A 52 -7.41 -8.93 -10.96
CA PRO A 52 -6.57 -9.20 -9.80
C PRO A 52 -5.47 -8.14 -9.68
N SER A 53 -5.22 -7.68 -8.47
CA SER A 53 -4.18 -6.69 -8.20
C SER A 53 -2.96 -7.38 -7.58
N PRO A 54 -1.72 -7.06 -8.01
CA PRO A 54 -0.51 -7.58 -7.36
C PRO A 54 -0.27 -6.97 -5.98
N TYR A 55 -1.00 -5.90 -5.64
CA TYR A 55 -0.83 -5.16 -4.39
C TYR A 55 -1.99 -5.32 -3.42
N VAL A 56 -3.19 -5.64 -3.90
CA VAL A 56 -4.40 -5.76 -3.08
C VAL A 56 -4.92 -7.19 -3.16
N SER A 57 -5.17 -7.82 -2.01
CA SER A 57 -5.82 -9.12 -1.99
C SER A 57 -7.30 -9.00 -2.35
N GLU A 58 -7.90 -10.09 -2.75
CA GLU A 58 -9.36 -10.20 -2.79
C GLU A 58 -9.93 -10.01 -1.38
N LEU A 59 -11.22 -9.63 -1.32
CA LEU A 59 -11.93 -9.58 -0.04
C LEU A 59 -12.03 -10.99 0.56
N SER A 60 -11.75 -11.10 1.83
CA SER A 60 -11.72 -12.39 2.53
C SER A 60 -12.44 -12.32 3.89
N PRO A 61 -12.92 -13.43 4.43
CA PRO A 61 -12.97 -14.78 3.85
C PRO A 61 -14.05 -14.92 2.77
N LEU A 62 -13.84 -15.84 1.82
CA LEU A 62 -14.73 -16.06 0.67
C LEU A 62 -16.20 -16.36 1.05
N GLY A 63 -16.45 -17.01 2.19
CA GLY A 63 -17.80 -17.27 2.66
C GLY A 63 -18.57 -16.03 3.12
N ARG A 64 -17.96 -14.85 3.17
CA ARG A 64 -18.58 -13.58 3.59
C ARG A 64 -18.82 -12.62 2.44
N VAL A 65 -18.34 -12.97 1.27
CA VAL A 65 -18.52 -12.21 0.03
C VAL A 65 -19.04 -13.11 -1.06
N LEU A 66 -19.84 -12.55 -1.96
CA LEU A 66 -20.29 -13.25 -3.16
C LEU A 66 -19.22 -13.14 -4.27
N ALA A 67 -19.41 -13.92 -5.33
CA ALA A 67 -18.59 -13.81 -6.53
C ALA A 67 -18.65 -12.39 -7.08
N ILE A 68 -17.54 -11.97 -7.71
CA ILE A 68 -17.48 -10.68 -8.39
C ILE A 68 -18.47 -10.69 -9.56
N GLU A 69 -19.32 -9.67 -9.61
CA GLU A 69 -20.27 -9.46 -10.69
C GLU A 69 -19.75 -8.37 -11.61
N LYS A 70 -20.00 -8.55 -12.91
CA LYS A 70 -19.61 -7.63 -13.96
C LYS A 70 -20.81 -7.04 -14.64
N THR A 71 -20.90 -5.72 -14.67
CA THR A 71 -21.80 -4.96 -15.52
C THR A 71 -21.08 -4.53 -16.81
N GLU A 72 -21.74 -3.78 -17.68
CA GLU A 72 -21.11 -3.22 -18.89
C GLU A 72 -19.98 -2.27 -18.55
N ASP A 73 -20.13 -1.45 -17.48
CA ASP A 73 -19.21 -0.36 -17.17
C ASP A 73 -18.22 -0.68 -16.03
N PHE A 74 -18.57 -1.59 -15.11
CA PHE A 74 -17.77 -1.85 -13.91
C PHE A 74 -17.99 -3.23 -13.32
N CYS A 75 -17.11 -3.63 -12.43
CA CYS A 75 -17.26 -4.81 -11.59
C CYS A 75 -17.55 -4.39 -10.15
N TYR A 76 -18.27 -5.25 -9.43
CA TYR A 76 -18.53 -5.04 -8.01
C TYR A 76 -18.56 -6.36 -7.27
N GLN A 77 -18.35 -6.30 -5.97
CA GLN A 77 -18.44 -7.46 -5.09
C GLN A 77 -19.35 -7.17 -3.93
N ARG A 78 -20.20 -8.14 -3.57
CA ARG A 78 -21.16 -8.02 -2.48
C ARG A 78 -20.62 -8.66 -1.22
N MET A 79 -20.65 -7.91 -0.13
CA MET A 79 -20.44 -8.39 1.22
C MET A 79 -21.78 -8.77 1.83
N VAL A 80 -21.89 -10.00 2.34
CA VAL A 80 -23.12 -10.58 2.91
C VAL A 80 -22.98 -10.90 4.39
N ILE A 81 -21.76 -11.08 4.90
CA ILE A 81 -21.48 -11.37 6.32
C ILE A 81 -20.33 -10.49 6.80
N ASP A 82 -20.46 -9.95 8.01
CA ASP A 82 -19.49 -9.14 8.72
C ASP A 82 -18.47 -9.99 9.49
N PRO A 83 -17.21 -9.57 9.60
CA PRO A 83 -16.49 -8.59 8.80
C PRO A 83 -15.77 -9.21 7.59
N VAL A 84 -15.31 -8.37 6.66
CA VAL A 84 -14.39 -8.79 5.60
C VAL A 84 -13.06 -8.05 5.70
N TYR A 85 -12.01 -8.64 5.14
CA TYR A 85 -10.64 -8.14 5.21
C TYR A 85 -10.06 -7.98 3.82
N VAL A 86 -9.17 -7.01 3.69
CA VAL A 86 -8.34 -6.80 2.51
C VAL A 86 -6.90 -6.52 2.93
N ASP A 87 -5.95 -7.22 2.34
CA ASP A 87 -4.53 -7.04 2.58
C ASP A 87 -3.92 -6.21 1.46
N VAL A 88 -3.21 -5.15 1.81
CA VAL A 88 -2.50 -4.31 0.86
C VAL A 88 -1.00 -4.47 1.05
N ARG A 89 -0.31 -4.86 -0.02
CA ARG A 89 1.14 -5.02 -0.04
C ARG A 89 1.81 -3.69 -0.28
N LEU A 90 2.71 -3.32 0.60
CA LEU A 90 3.47 -2.08 0.55
C LEU A 90 4.90 -2.34 0.05
N PRO A 91 5.35 -1.67 -1.02
CA PRO A 91 6.74 -1.78 -1.48
C PRO A 91 7.73 -1.13 -0.51
N GLN A 92 7.27 -0.16 0.27
CA GLN A 92 8.05 0.58 1.26
C GLN A 92 7.17 0.97 2.47
N SER A 93 7.79 1.57 3.51
CA SER A 93 7.05 2.13 4.65
C SER A 93 6.39 3.47 4.28
N TYR A 94 5.21 3.70 4.81
CA TYR A 94 4.44 4.95 4.69
C TYR A 94 4.01 5.41 6.07
N ASP A 95 3.69 6.70 6.20
CA ASP A 95 3.31 7.31 7.48
C ASP A 95 1.79 7.40 7.62
N ALA A 96 1.09 7.55 6.50
CA ALA A 96 -0.36 7.68 6.47
C ALA A 96 -0.98 6.99 5.25
N VAL A 97 -2.24 6.64 5.36
CA VAL A 97 -3.06 6.15 4.26
C VAL A 97 -4.44 6.79 4.30
N THR A 98 -4.90 7.27 3.15
CA THR A 98 -6.30 7.61 2.92
C THR A 98 -6.94 6.48 2.13
N VAL A 99 -7.97 5.87 2.69
CA VAL A 99 -8.75 4.81 2.05
C VAL A 99 -10.03 5.40 1.52
N SER A 100 -10.21 5.34 0.22
CA SER A 100 -11.44 5.73 -0.48
C SER A 100 -12.20 4.48 -0.88
N ALA A 101 -13.48 4.40 -0.55
CA ALA A 101 -14.35 3.30 -0.93
C ALA A 101 -15.53 3.84 -1.76
N VAL A 102 -15.76 3.22 -2.92
CA VAL A 102 -16.97 3.41 -3.71
C VAL A 102 -17.89 2.24 -3.41
N TYR A 103 -19.00 2.52 -2.74
CA TYR A 103 -19.89 1.48 -2.25
C TYR A 103 -21.37 1.91 -2.31
N LYS A 104 -22.24 0.91 -2.20
CA LYS A 104 -23.70 1.08 -2.07
C LYS A 104 -24.19 0.26 -0.90
N LYS A 105 -24.95 0.88 0.01
CA LYS A 105 -25.45 0.21 1.22
C LYS A 105 -26.90 0.57 1.53
N PRO A 106 -27.66 -0.34 2.20
CA PRO A 106 -28.98 -0.04 2.74
C PRO A 106 -28.89 1.02 3.85
N ARG A 107 -29.98 1.79 4.02
CA ARG A 107 -30.07 2.87 5.02
C ARG A 107 -29.82 2.40 6.45
N SER A 108 -30.31 1.21 6.79
CA SER A 108 -30.24 0.67 8.15
C SER A 108 -28.87 0.08 8.52
N GLN A 109 -27.94 -0.02 7.55
CA GLN A 109 -26.61 -0.57 7.81
C GLN A 109 -25.60 0.54 8.08
N THR A 110 -24.83 0.36 9.15
CA THR A 110 -23.62 1.13 9.38
C THR A 110 -22.46 0.45 8.66
N LEU A 111 -21.53 1.24 8.14
CA LEU A 111 -20.32 0.72 7.51
C LEU A 111 -19.12 1.42 8.12
N SER A 112 -18.15 0.64 8.53
CA SER A 112 -16.89 1.14 9.08
C SER A 112 -15.71 0.51 8.35
N LEU A 113 -14.68 1.32 8.16
CA LEU A 113 -13.38 0.85 7.70
C LEU A 113 -12.40 0.92 8.87
N GLY A 114 -11.49 -0.04 8.94
CA GLY A 114 -10.47 -0.04 9.96
C GLY A 114 -9.15 -0.57 9.46
N VAL A 115 -8.10 -0.30 10.23
CA VAL A 115 -6.77 -0.81 10.01
C VAL A 115 -6.28 -1.58 11.23
N ARG A 116 -5.60 -2.70 11.03
CA ARG A 116 -5.07 -3.54 12.11
C ARG A 116 -4.02 -2.78 12.92
N ALA A 117 -4.27 -2.63 14.22
CA ALA A 117 -3.42 -1.87 15.12
C ALA A 117 -2.38 -2.74 15.86
N SER A 118 -2.60 -4.07 15.98
CA SER A 118 -1.69 -4.99 16.66
C SER A 118 -1.56 -6.31 15.88
N LEU A 119 -0.38 -6.96 15.94
CA LEU A 119 -0.18 -8.32 15.39
C LEU A 119 -0.63 -9.41 16.37
N TYR A 120 -0.53 -9.13 17.65
CA TYR A 120 -0.77 -10.12 18.71
C TYR A 120 -2.22 -10.10 19.21
N GLU A 121 -2.87 -8.96 19.10
CA GLU A 121 -4.26 -8.77 19.52
C GLU A 121 -5.10 -8.34 18.31
N TRP A 122 -6.38 -8.72 18.33
CA TRP A 122 -7.35 -8.33 17.31
C TRP A 122 -7.83 -6.88 17.54
N GLN A 123 -6.86 -5.96 17.62
CA GLN A 123 -7.14 -4.53 17.78
C GLN A 123 -7.19 -3.85 16.42
N TRP A 124 -8.19 -3.00 16.27
CA TRP A 124 -8.46 -2.27 15.04
C TRP A 124 -8.67 -0.78 15.36
N LYS A 125 -8.08 0.07 14.55
CA LYS A 125 -8.46 1.49 14.48
C LYS A 125 -9.59 1.59 13.49
N MET A 126 -10.81 1.89 13.98
CA MET A 126 -12.04 1.91 13.17
C MET A 126 -12.52 3.33 12.95
N GLU A 127 -12.95 3.61 11.71
CA GLU A 127 -13.59 4.86 11.32
C GLU A 127 -14.91 4.54 10.63
N THR A 128 -15.99 5.21 11.04
CA THR A 128 -17.32 4.98 10.49
C THR A 128 -17.55 5.84 9.25
N LEU A 129 -18.01 5.22 8.18
CA LEU A 129 -18.41 5.90 6.96
C LEU A 129 -19.81 6.50 7.14
N ILE A 130 -19.85 7.83 7.33
CA ILE A 130 -21.09 8.58 7.52
C ILE A 130 -21.65 8.94 6.15
N SER A 131 -22.78 8.35 5.77
CA SER A 131 -23.39 8.54 4.48
C SER A 131 -24.77 9.15 4.59
N ALA A 132 -25.02 10.19 3.83
CA ALA A 132 -26.35 10.77 3.62
C ALA A 132 -27.14 10.07 2.49
N VAL A 133 -26.45 9.36 1.58
CA VAL A 133 -27.04 8.67 0.42
C VAL A 133 -27.22 7.19 0.74
N HIS A 134 -28.36 6.63 0.34
CA HIS A 134 -28.69 5.23 0.59
C HIS A 134 -29.18 4.58 -0.70
N ASN A 135 -28.86 3.32 -0.87
CA ASN A 135 -29.23 2.52 -2.05
C ASN A 135 -28.70 3.07 -3.38
N ASP A 136 -27.67 3.92 -3.32
CA ASP A 136 -26.97 4.44 -4.49
C ASP A 136 -25.46 4.42 -4.27
N TRP A 137 -24.70 4.50 -5.35
CA TRP A 137 -23.24 4.53 -5.32
C TRP A 137 -22.75 5.84 -4.71
N GLN A 138 -21.88 5.70 -3.74
CA GLN A 138 -21.27 6.83 -3.03
C GLN A 138 -19.80 6.58 -2.79
N THR A 139 -19.05 7.65 -2.70
CA THR A 139 -17.62 7.61 -2.40
C THR A 139 -17.39 8.26 -1.06
N GLN A 140 -16.67 7.58 -0.18
CA GLN A 140 -16.21 8.17 1.07
C GLN A 140 -14.75 7.82 1.33
N GLU A 141 -14.10 8.73 2.05
CA GLU A 141 -12.68 8.61 2.39
C GLU A 141 -12.51 8.61 3.91
N VAL A 142 -11.59 7.79 4.38
CA VAL A 142 -11.12 7.76 5.76
C VAL A 142 -9.60 7.83 5.80
N HIS A 143 -9.08 8.46 6.83
CA HIS A 143 -7.65 8.66 6.98
C HIS A 143 -7.10 7.92 8.19
N PHE A 144 -5.99 7.20 8.01
CA PHE A 144 -5.30 6.50 9.08
C PHE A 144 -3.83 6.91 9.14
N ASP A 145 -3.36 7.21 10.35
CA ASP A 145 -1.95 7.24 10.67
C ASP A 145 -1.46 5.79 10.84
N ILE A 146 -0.50 5.39 10.03
CA ILE A 146 0.06 4.05 9.97
C ILE A 146 1.54 3.99 10.35
N THR A 147 2.12 5.09 10.84
CA THR A 147 3.55 5.21 11.18
C THR A 147 4.02 4.13 12.14
N ALA A 148 3.21 3.80 13.14
CA ALA A 148 3.53 2.81 14.17
C ALA A 148 2.79 1.48 14.00
N LEU A 149 2.07 1.28 12.89
CA LEU A 149 1.29 0.06 12.69
C LEU A 149 2.19 -1.12 12.32
N PRO A 150 1.87 -2.30 12.82
CA PRO A 150 2.63 -3.49 12.51
C PRO A 150 2.38 -3.93 11.05
N LEU A 151 3.46 -4.20 10.34
CA LEU A 151 3.41 -4.75 8.99
C LEU A 151 3.76 -6.24 9.03
N GLU A 152 2.83 -7.09 8.61
CA GLU A 152 3.09 -8.50 8.43
C GLU A 152 3.57 -8.76 7.01
N ARG A 153 4.86 -9.14 6.83
CA ARG A 153 5.46 -9.41 5.52
C ARG A 153 5.25 -8.26 4.50
N ARG A 154 5.39 -7.02 4.96
CA ARG A 154 5.11 -5.80 4.18
C ARG A 154 3.65 -5.68 3.72
N ARG A 155 2.72 -6.25 4.46
CA ARG A 155 1.28 -6.09 4.22
C ARG A 155 0.64 -5.36 5.37
N ILE A 156 -0.29 -4.49 5.04
CA ILE A 156 -1.20 -3.87 5.99
C ILE A 156 -2.59 -4.46 5.76
N ARG A 157 -3.24 -4.84 6.85
CA ARG A 157 -4.59 -5.42 6.79
C ARG A 157 -5.62 -4.38 7.15
N PHE A 158 -6.60 -4.22 6.28
CA PHE A 158 -7.79 -3.43 6.52
C PHE A 158 -8.97 -4.35 6.81
N ILE A 159 -9.91 -3.86 7.60
CA ILE A 159 -11.19 -4.48 7.90
C ILE A 159 -12.30 -3.59 7.38
N ILE A 160 -13.31 -4.20 6.80
CA ILE A 160 -14.57 -3.58 6.43
C ILE A 160 -15.62 -4.25 7.30
N SER A 161 -16.30 -3.47 8.13
CA SER A 161 -17.24 -3.99 9.12
C SER A 161 -18.61 -3.32 9.02
N SER A 162 -19.63 -4.14 9.05
CA SER A 162 -21.03 -3.73 9.11
C SER A 162 -21.77 -4.67 10.05
N PRO A 163 -21.79 -4.36 11.37
CA PRO A 163 -22.38 -5.21 12.39
C PRO A 163 -23.83 -5.59 12.09
N GLY A 164 -24.17 -6.87 12.26
CA GLY A 164 -25.51 -7.41 12.01
C GLY A 164 -25.86 -7.59 10.53
N LEU A 165 -24.90 -7.47 9.60
CA LEU A 165 -25.17 -7.63 8.17
C LEU A 165 -25.71 -9.03 7.85
N GLY A 166 -25.05 -10.09 8.35
CA GLY A 166 -25.45 -11.49 8.11
C GLY A 166 -26.86 -11.80 8.58
N ASP A 167 -27.28 -11.25 9.73
CA ASP A 167 -28.58 -11.50 10.33
C ASP A 167 -29.70 -10.72 9.61
N SER A 168 -29.35 -9.64 8.94
CA SER A 168 -30.31 -8.75 8.29
C SER A 168 -30.78 -9.23 6.92
N GLY A 169 -30.12 -10.20 6.31
CA GLY A 169 -30.32 -10.63 4.93
C GLY A 169 -30.04 -9.52 3.90
N LYS A 170 -29.29 -8.50 4.30
CA LYS A 170 -28.92 -7.37 3.45
C LYS A 170 -27.51 -7.53 2.94
N GLU A 171 -27.16 -6.73 1.94
CA GLU A 171 -25.88 -6.78 1.26
C GLU A 171 -25.30 -5.38 1.15
N ILE A 172 -23.98 -5.29 1.09
CA ILE A 172 -23.24 -4.07 0.78
C ILE A 172 -22.41 -4.34 -0.45
N GLU A 173 -22.58 -3.50 -1.47
CA GLU A 173 -21.89 -3.62 -2.74
C GLU A 173 -20.66 -2.71 -2.74
N PHE A 174 -19.50 -3.22 -3.17
CA PHE A 174 -18.26 -2.47 -3.34
C PHE A 174 -17.86 -2.49 -4.82
N ARG A 175 -17.65 -1.30 -5.38
CA ARG A 175 -17.22 -1.11 -6.77
C ARG A 175 -15.73 -0.83 -6.86
N GLU A 176 -15.18 -0.10 -5.87
CA GLU A 176 -13.80 0.33 -5.91
C GLU A 176 -13.26 0.57 -4.50
N LEU A 177 -12.02 0.18 -4.29
CA LEU A 177 -11.22 0.56 -3.12
C LEU A 177 -9.95 1.23 -3.61
N THR A 178 -9.68 2.44 -3.14
CA THR A 178 -8.45 3.17 -3.47
C THR A 178 -7.70 3.47 -2.18
N PHE A 179 -6.40 3.13 -2.16
CA PHE A 179 -5.50 3.35 -1.04
C PHE A 179 -4.44 4.36 -1.46
N LYS A 180 -4.53 5.58 -0.92
CA LYS A 180 -3.56 6.66 -1.16
C LYS A 180 -2.59 6.70 0.01
N PHE A 181 -1.41 6.13 -0.18
CA PHE A 181 -0.34 6.11 0.82
C PHE A 181 0.51 7.36 0.70
N ASN A 182 0.83 7.96 1.84
CA ASN A 182 1.68 9.13 1.93
C ASN A 182 2.83 8.87 2.91
N LYS A 183 3.99 9.40 2.58
CA LYS A 183 5.18 9.42 3.41
C LYS A 183 5.72 10.84 3.41
N GLN A 184 6.22 11.30 4.55
CA GLN A 184 6.90 12.59 4.57
C GLN A 184 8.07 12.56 3.56
N PRO A 185 8.14 13.55 2.68
CA PRO A 185 9.23 13.60 1.71
C PRO A 185 10.56 13.66 2.46
N PHE A 186 11.54 12.92 1.93
CA PHE A 186 12.88 12.91 2.46
C PHE A 186 13.47 14.33 2.44
N ASN A 187 13.76 14.89 3.60
CA ASN A 187 14.40 16.19 3.69
C ASN A 187 15.73 16.10 4.44
N LEU A 188 16.66 17.01 4.08
CA LEU A 188 18.01 17.07 4.67
C LEU A 188 17.99 17.28 6.21
N GLY A 189 16.91 17.82 6.75
CA GLY A 189 16.72 17.96 8.19
C GLY A 189 16.55 16.62 8.92
N MET A 190 15.97 15.62 8.27
CA MET A 190 15.88 14.24 8.81
C MET A 190 17.27 13.59 8.86
N VAL A 191 18.08 13.77 7.82
CA VAL A 191 19.46 13.26 7.79
C VAL A 191 20.31 13.89 8.89
N LYS A 192 20.20 15.21 9.08
CA LYS A 192 20.91 15.90 10.17
C LYS A 192 20.47 15.39 11.55
N ARG A 193 19.18 15.12 11.78
CA ARG A 193 18.70 14.56 13.05
C ARG A 193 19.19 13.14 13.26
N TRP A 194 19.15 12.31 12.21
CA TRP A 194 19.65 10.94 12.24
C TRP A 194 21.15 10.90 12.52
N LEU A 195 21.98 11.69 11.83
CA LEU A 195 23.41 11.79 12.09
C LEU A 195 23.72 12.26 13.51
N LYS A 196 22.94 13.20 14.07
CA LYS A 196 23.11 13.64 15.47
C LYS A 196 22.77 12.55 16.49
N SER A 197 21.91 11.57 16.16
CA SER A 197 21.59 10.46 17.05
C SER A 197 22.71 9.44 17.18
N PHE A 198 23.66 9.40 16.24
CA PHE A 198 24.85 8.53 16.29
C PHE A 198 26.05 9.15 17.03
N VAL A 199 26.01 10.46 17.29
CA VAL A 199 27.12 11.19 17.94
C VAL A 199 26.89 11.36 19.46
N ARG A 200 25.80 10.79 19.97
CA ARG A 200 25.53 10.67 21.41
C ARG A 200 25.72 9.24 21.87
#